data_6c78ac3181000fe572dcfdecbef8a29d
#
_entry.id   6c78ac3181000fe572dcfdecbef8a29d
#
_cell.length_a   1.000
_cell.length_b   1.000
_cell.length_c   1.000
_cell.angle_alpha   90.00
_cell.angle_beta   90.00
_cell.angle_gamma   90.00
#
_symmetry.space_group_name_H-M   'P 1'
#
loop_
_entity.id
_entity.type
_entity.pdbx_description
1 polymer ?
#
loop_
_entity_poly.entity_id
_entity_poly.type
_entity_poly.pdbx_seq_one_letter_code
_entity_poly.pdbx_strand_id
1 'polypeptide(L)'
;MLEKNNLTPFVSIQNHYNLIYREEEREMAQLIDEEGMVMTPYSPLAAGRVAKYHDTSSTRTKEDSFAKAKYDGNKEIDAPIIERVHELSEKKKIPMGQISMAWLLSKKNVASPIVGVTKIAHLMDAIKAVNVKLTEEEIKYLEEPYQPHNVVGALKREQQK
;
A
#
# COMPACT_ATOMS: atom_id res chain seq x y z
N MET A 1 -1.49 23.55 18.34
CA MET A 1 -0.75 24.70 17.73
C MET A 1 -1.61 25.43 16.70
N LEU A 2 -2.29 24.74 15.81
CA LEU A 2 -3.12 25.34 14.75
C LEU A 2 -4.26 26.20 15.32
N GLU A 3 -5.04 25.65 16.25
CA GLU A 3 -6.15 26.37 16.92
C GLU A 3 -5.69 27.64 17.66
N LYS A 4 -4.55 27.57 18.38
CA LYS A 4 -3.99 28.71 19.09
C LYS A 4 -3.60 29.88 18.17
N ASN A 5 -3.34 29.59 16.89
CA ASN A 5 -2.97 30.59 15.89
C ASN A 5 -4.07 30.85 14.87
N ASN A 6 -5.27 30.35 15.12
CA ASN A 6 -6.43 30.49 14.23
C ASN A 6 -6.17 30.01 12.79
N LEU A 7 -5.42 28.92 12.65
CA LEU A 7 -5.06 28.29 11.38
C LEU A 7 -6.00 27.11 11.06
N THR A 8 -6.23 26.88 9.79
CA THR A 8 -7.03 25.73 9.33
C THR A 8 -6.29 24.42 9.60
N PRO A 9 -6.91 23.44 10.25
CA PRO A 9 -6.32 22.12 10.47
C PRO A 9 -6.17 21.33 9.15
N PHE A 10 -5.22 20.41 9.14
CA PHE A 10 -5.11 19.43 8.06
C PHE A 10 -6.26 18.43 8.15
N VAL A 11 -6.79 18.00 7.00
CA VAL A 11 -7.89 17.03 6.93
C VAL A 11 -7.44 15.70 6.36
N SER A 12 -6.33 15.67 5.64
CA SER A 12 -5.79 14.45 5.03
C SER A 12 -4.28 14.51 4.90
N ILE A 13 -3.69 13.30 4.77
CA ILE A 13 -2.29 13.10 4.41
C ILE A 13 -2.19 12.16 3.21
N GLN A 14 -1.31 12.48 2.26
CA GLN A 14 -0.94 11.58 1.19
C GLN A 14 0.39 10.92 1.53
N ASN A 15 0.36 9.62 1.77
CA ASN A 15 1.50 8.85 2.26
C ASN A 15 1.71 7.55 1.47
N HIS A 16 2.87 6.91 1.70
CA HIS A 16 3.18 5.61 1.10
C HIS A 16 2.64 4.50 1.99
N TYR A 17 1.54 3.87 1.57
CA TYR A 17 0.95 2.80 2.36
C TYR A 17 0.30 1.74 1.46
N ASN A 18 0.67 0.49 1.67
CA ASN A 18 0.14 -0.69 0.98
C ASN A 18 0.47 -1.96 1.78
N LEU A 19 0.03 -3.10 1.30
CA LEU A 19 0.11 -4.38 2.01
C LEU A 19 1.55 -4.82 2.37
N ILE A 20 2.54 -4.47 1.55
CA ILE A 20 3.96 -4.78 1.79
C ILE A 20 4.77 -3.60 2.33
N TYR A 21 4.16 -2.43 2.55
CA TYR A 21 4.80 -1.27 3.19
C TYR A 21 3.82 -0.60 4.15
N ARG A 22 4.00 -0.89 5.45
CA ARG A 22 3.05 -0.51 6.51
C ARG A 22 3.69 0.36 7.60
N GLU A 23 4.80 1.05 7.30
CA GLU A 23 5.52 1.86 8.28
C GLU A 23 4.70 3.03 8.84
N GLU A 24 3.67 3.46 8.13
CA GLU A 24 2.71 4.46 8.62
C GLU A 24 1.90 4.00 9.85
N GLU A 25 1.78 2.68 10.07
CA GLU A 25 1.08 2.12 11.23
C GLU A 25 1.85 2.31 12.54
N ARG A 26 3.14 2.68 12.49
CA ARG A 26 3.98 2.82 13.68
C ARG A 26 3.63 4.05 14.52
N GLU A 27 3.34 5.17 13.87
CA GLU A 27 3.01 6.43 14.56
C GLU A 27 2.00 7.30 13.78
N MET A 28 2.11 7.35 12.44
CA MET A 28 1.27 8.25 11.65
C MET A 28 -0.21 7.86 11.71
N ALA A 29 -0.53 6.57 11.70
CA ALA A 29 -1.92 6.10 11.79
C ALA A 29 -2.58 6.52 13.11
N GLN A 30 -1.83 6.50 14.23
CA GLN A 30 -2.31 6.97 15.51
C GLN A 30 -2.55 8.50 15.50
N LEU A 31 -1.58 9.26 14.99
CA LEU A 31 -1.73 10.71 14.86
C LEU A 31 -2.94 11.10 14.01
N ILE A 32 -3.17 10.37 12.91
CA ILE A 32 -4.33 10.58 12.03
C ILE A 32 -5.64 10.35 12.78
N ASP A 33 -5.72 9.31 13.60
CA ASP A 33 -6.89 9.04 14.44
C ASP A 33 -7.14 10.14 15.49
N GLU A 34 -6.07 10.58 16.16
CA GLU A 34 -6.14 11.60 17.21
C GLU A 34 -6.58 12.97 16.66
N GLU A 35 -6.11 13.33 15.47
CA GLU A 35 -6.40 14.61 14.82
C GLU A 35 -7.63 14.56 13.90
N GLY A 36 -8.31 13.43 13.79
CA GLY A 36 -9.49 13.27 12.93
C GLY A 36 -9.21 13.43 11.44
N MET A 37 -8.00 13.10 11.01
CA MET A 37 -7.58 13.14 9.61
C MET A 37 -7.83 11.81 8.91
N VAL A 38 -7.56 11.79 7.59
CA VAL A 38 -7.62 10.56 6.78
C VAL A 38 -6.39 10.41 5.91
N MET A 39 -6.11 9.18 5.49
CA MET A 39 -5.06 8.85 4.51
C MET A 39 -5.60 8.80 3.09
N THR A 40 -4.81 9.32 2.15
CA THR A 40 -4.98 9.13 0.70
C THR A 40 -3.73 8.46 0.12
N PRO A 41 -3.55 7.14 0.38
CA PRO A 41 -2.29 6.47 0.09
C PRO A 41 -1.94 6.41 -1.39
N TYR A 42 -0.67 6.65 -1.73
CA TYR A 42 -0.14 6.39 -3.06
C TYR A 42 0.55 5.02 -3.13
N SER A 43 0.78 4.53 -4.34
CA SER A 43 1.32 3.18 -4.61
C SER A 43 0.54 2.03 -3.94
N PRO A 44 -0.78 2.00 -4.02
CA PRO A 44 -1.61 1.02 -3.31
C PRO A 44 -1.32 -0.44 -3.70
N LEU A 45 -0.79 -0.67 -4.92
CA LEU A 45 -0.42 -1.98 -5.43
C LEU A 45 1.10 -2.23 -5.47
N ALA A 46 1.89 -1.43 -4.75
CA ALA A 46 3.35 -1.58 -4.67
C ALA A 46 4.02 -1.71 -6.04
N ALA A 47 3.68 -0.82 -6.97
CA ALA A 47 4.12 -0.86 -8.38
C ALA A 47 3.81 -2.21 -9.08
N GLY A 48 2.73 -2.87 -8.67
CA GLY A 48 2.25 -4.14 -9.25
C GLY A 48 2.71 -5.41 -8.52
N ARG A 49 3.56 -5.31 -7.49
CA ARG A 49 4.11 -6.47 -6.76
C ARG A 49 3.04 -7.28 -6.03
N VAL A 50 1.99 -6.63 -5.55
CA VAL A 50 0.86 -7.29 -4.88
C VAL A 50 -0.37 -7.44 -5.81
N ALA A 51 -0.18 -7.19 -7.12
CA ALA A 51 -1.26 -7.31 -8.10
C ALA A 51 -1.14 -8.54 -9.00
N LYS A 52 0.06 -9.14 -9.06
CA LYS A 52 0.34 -10.31 -9.90
C LYS A 52 1.41 -11.18 -9.26
N TYR A 53 1.19 -12.48 -9.32
CA TYR A 53 2.12 -13.46 -8.80
C TYR A 53 3.29 -13.66 -9.78
N HIS A 54 4.52 -13.50 -9.30
CA HIS A 54 5.76 -13.68 -10.07
C HIS A 54 5.82 -13.04 -11.46
N ASP A 55 5.10 -11.95 -11.71
CA ASP A 55 5.19 -11.26 -13.01
C ASP A 55 6.50 -10.47 -13.14
N THR A 56 7.51 -11.12 -13.72
CA THR A 56 8.77 -10.50 -14.13
C THR A 56 8.72 -9.94 -15.57
N SER A 57 7.59 -10.12 -16.26
CA SER A 57 7.47 -9.88 -17.70
C SER A 57 7.07 -8.45 -18.08
N SER A 58 6.49 -7.68 -17.15
CA SER A 58 6.01 -6.35 -17.47
C SER A 58 7.16 -5.37 -17.72
N THR A 59 7.04 -4.54 -18.75
CA THR A 59 7.97 -3.44 -19.06
C THR A 59 8.21 -2.56 -17.82
N ARG A 60 7.17 -2.29 -17.06
CA ARG A 60 7.24 -1.49 -15.83
C ARG A 60 8.12 -2.15 -14.75
N THR A 61 8.04 -3.46 -14.59
CA THR A 61 8.89 -4.20 -13.64
C THR A 61 10.37 -4.17 -14.06
N LYS A 62 10.65 -4.11 -15.36
CA LYS A 62 12.02 -4.12 -15.89
C LYS A 62 12.66 -2.74 -15.93
N GLU A 63 11.90 -1.68 -16.20
CA GLU A 63 12.41 -0.35 -16.52
C GLU A 63 12.21 0.69 -15.41
N ASP A 64 11.29 0.45 -14.46
CA ASP A 64 11.02 1.38 -13.36
C ASP A 64 12.10 1.28 -12.27
N SER A 65 13.18 2.06 -12.46
CA SER A 65 14.29 2.15 -11.51
C SER A 65 13.86 2.66 -10.13
N PHE A 66 12.86 3.55 -10.07
CA PHE A 66 12.31 4.06 -8.82
C PHE A 66 11.58 2.98 -8.03
N ALA A 67 10.73 2.19 -8.70
CA ALA A 67 10.05 1.07 -8.07
C ALA A 67 11.04 -0.01 -7.59
N LYS A 68 12.12 -0.26 -8.36
CA LYS A 68 13.19 -1.18 -7.94
C LYS A 68 13.90 -0.69 -6.69
N ALA A 69 14.34 0.56 -6.67
CA ALA A 69 15.00 1.16 -5.52
C ALA A 69 14.11 1.13 -4.26
N LYS A 70 12.80 1.21 -4.44
CA LYS A 70 11.82 1.26 -3.36
C LYS A 70 11.51 -0.10 -2.75
N TYR A 71 11.45 -1.17 -3.57
CA TYR A 71 10.92 -2.47 -3.14
C TYR A 71 11.92 -3.63 -3.27
N ASP A 72 12.89 -3.55 -4.18
CA ASP A 72 13.72 -4.72 -4.51
C ASP A 72 14.65 -5.16 -3.37
N GLY A 73 14.99 -4.25 -2.44
CA GLY A 73 15.78 -4.57 -1.25
C GLY A 73 15.05 -5.45 -0.22
N ASN A 74 13.73 -5.56 -0.32
CA ASN A 74 12.88 -6.25 0.66
C ASN A 74 12.14 -7.47 0.07
N LYS A 75 12.52 -7.95 -1.12
CA LYS A 75 11.81 -9.03 -1.82
C LYS A 75 11.62 -10.29 -0.99
N GLU A 76 12.62 -10.68 -0.21
CA GLU A 76 12.58 -11.92 0.58
C GLU A 76 11.58 -11.80 1.73
N ILE A 77 11.52 -10.65 2.39
CA ILE A 77 10.58 -10.43 3.49
C ILE A 77 9.17 -10.11 2.99
N ASP A 78 9.02 -9.61 1.77
CA ASP A 78 7.72 -9.36 1.13
C ASP A 78 7.10 -10.64 0.54
N ALA A 79 7.92 -11.60 0.15
CA ALA A 79 7.47 -12.81 -0.53
C ALA A 79 6.36 -13.57 0.20
N PRO A 80 6.40 -13.77 1.54
CA PRO A 80 5.32 -14.45 2.25
C PRO A 80 3.97 -13.71 2.18
N ILE A 81 3.99 -12.38 2.13
CA ILE A 81 2.76 -11.59 1.99
C ILE A 81 2.19 -11.76 0.58
N ILE A 82 3.05 -11.69 -0.44
CA ILE A 82 2.66 -11.86 -1.85
C ILE A 82 2.08 -13.25 -2.08
N GLU A 83 2.68 -14.29 -1.47
CA GLU A 83 2.17 -15.66 -1.51
C GLU A 83 0.75 -15.74 -0.93
N ARG A 84 0.52 -15.18 0.26
CA ARG A 84 -0.80 -15.17 0.89
C ARG A 84 -1.85 -14.40 0.09
N VAL A 85 -1.45 -13.31 -0.59
CA VAL A 85 -2.35 -12.62 -1.52
C VAL A 85 -2.72 -13.53 -2.69
N HIS A 86 -1.74 -14.27 -3.23
CA HIS A 86 -1.98 -15.22 -4.31
C HIS A 86 -2.93 -16.35 -3.86
N GLU A 87 -2.65 -16.99 -2.74
CA GLU A 87 -3.50 -18.07 -2.21
C GLU A 87 -4.94 -17.60 -1.98
N LEU A 88 -5.12 -16.41 -1.39
CA LEU A 88 -6.44 -15.86 -1.17
C LEU A 88 -7.15 -15.48 -2.48
N SER A 89 -6.40 -14.99 -3.47
CA SER A 89 -6.86 -14.72 -4.83
C SER A 89 -7.41 -15.99 -5.49
N GLU A 90 -6.65 -17.09 -5.44
CA GLU A 90 -7.07 -18.38 -5.98
C GLU A 90 -8.30 -18.94 -5.25
N LYS A 91 -8.31 -18.89 -3.92
CA LYS A 91 -9.43 -19.35 -3.09
C LYS A 91 -10.74 -18.59 -3.38
N LYS A 92 -10.66 -17.26 -3.49
CA LYS A 92 -11.83 -16.40 -3.70
C LYS A 92 -12.17 -16.23 -5.19
N LYS A 93 -11.29 -16.63 -6.09
CA LYS A 93 -11.37 -16.37 -7.54
C LYS A 93 -11.51 -14.87 -7.86
N ILE A 94 -10.76 -14.06 -7.13
CA ILE A 94 -10.69 -12.60 -7.26
C ILE A 94 -9.25 -12.22 -7.58
N PRO A 95 -8.98 -11.35 -8.57
CA PRO A 95 -7.61 -10.93 -8.89
C PRO A 95 -6.84 -10.39 -7.68
N MET A 96 -5.55 -10.73 -7.58
CA MET A 96 -4.67 -10.29 -6.49
C MET A 96 -4.72 -8.77 -6.24
N GLY A 97 -4.74 -7.97 -7.33
CA GLY A 97 -4.83 -6.52 -7.22
C GLY A 97 -6.12 -6.04 -6.55
N GLN A 98 -7.23 -6.75 -6.73
CA GLN A 98 -8.49 -6.44 -6.06
C GLN A 98 -8.44 -6.85 -4.57
N ILE A 99 -7.82 -7.97 -4.23
CA ILE A 99 -7.58 -8.39 -2.83
C ILE A 99 -6.73 -7.35 -2.10
N SER A 100 -5.60 -6.96 -2.69
CA SER A 100 -4.67 -5.99 -2.09
C SER A 100 -5.31 -4.61 -1.92
N MET A 101 -6.12 -4.18 -2.88
CA MET A 101 -6.86 -2.93 -2.80
C MET A 101 -7.97 -3.00 -1.74
N ALA A 102 -8.70 -4.12 -1.67
CA ALA A 102 -9.74 -4.34 -0.68
C ALA A 102 -9.17 -4.34 0.74
N TRP A 103 -7.97 -4.93 0.94
CA TRP A 103 -7.25 -4.83 2.20
C TRP A 103 -6.96 -3.37 2.57
N LEU A 104 -6.43 -2.58 1.64
CA LEU A 104 -6.14 -1.17 1.88
C LEU A 104 -7.40 -0.38 2.23
N LEU A 105 -8.50 -0.63 1.52
CA LEU A 105 -9.81 -0.01 1.75
C LEU A 105 -10.49 -0.48 3.05
N SER A 106 -10.06 -1.59 3.64
CA SER A 106 -10.56 -2.05 4.93
C SER A 106 -10.00 -1.27 6.12
N LYS A 107 -8.93 -0.48 5.88
CA LYS A 107 -8.31 0.31 6.94
C LYS A 107 -9.13 1.55 7.27
N LYS A 108 -9.48 1.69 8.55
CA LYS A 108 -10.32 2.77 9.09
C LYS A 108 -9.91 4.17 8.62
N ASN A 109 -8.59 4.41 8.54
CA ASN A 109 -8.03 5.72 8.27
C ASN A 109 -7.83 6.00 6.77
N VAL A 110 -8.10 5.02 5.90
CA VAL A 110 -7.96 5.18 4.45
C VAL A 110 -9.27 5.67 3.85
N ALA A 111 -9.26 6.90 3.35
CA ALA A 111 -10.42 7.48 2.67
C ALA A 111 -10.41 7.16 1.17
N SER A 112 -9.25 7.29 0.51
CA SER A 112 -9.18 7.14 -0.96
C SER A 112 -7.75 6.83 -1.41
N PRO A 113 -7.47 5.60 -1.88
CA PRO A 113 -6.19 5.27 -2.50
C PRO A 113 -6.00 5.99 -3.84
N ILE A 114 -4.77 6.43 -4.11
CA ILE A 114 -4.40 7.05 -5.39
C ILE A 114 -3.94 5.98 -6.37
N VAL A 115 -4.70 5.79 -7.44
CA VAL A 115 -4.47 4.74 -8.43
C VAL A 115 -3.93 5.32 -9.73
N GLY A 116 -2.71 4.94 -10.10
CA GLY A 116 -2.13 5.25 -11.41
C GLY A 116 -2.33 4.08 -12.38
N VAL A 117 -3.05 4.29 -13.47
CA VAL A 117 -3.35 3.26 -14.46
C VAL A 117 -2.97 3.71 -15.87
N THR A 118 -2.49 2.75 -16.68
CA THR A 118 -2.18 2.95 -18.12
C THR A 118 -3.14 2.20 -19.04
N LYS A 119 -4.01 1.34 -18.46
CA LYS A 119 -5.01 0.56 -19.20
C LYS A 119 -6.35 0.66 -18.51
N ILE A 120 -7.42 0.78 -19.29
CA ILE A 120 -8.80 0.84 -18.79
C ILE A 120 -9.13 -0.40 -17.94
N ALA A 121 -8.65 -1.58 -18.34
CA ALA A 121 -8.87 -2.80 -17.55
C ALA A 121 -8.37 -2.68 -16.11
N HIS A 122 -7.21 -2.05 -15.87
CA HIS A 122 -6.67 -1.85 -14.52
C HIS A 122 -7.53 -0.87 -13.71
N LEU A 123 -8.10 0.14 -14.35
CA LEU A 123 -9.05 1.05 -13.69
C LEU A 123 -10.32 0.30 -13.27
N MET A 124 -10.87 -0.52 -14.18
CA MET A 124 -12.06 -1.32 -13.87
C MET A 124 -11.81 -2.32 -12.75
N ASP A 125 -10.62 -2.91 -12.67
CA ASP A 125 -10.25 -3.80 -11.56
C ASP A 125 -10.14 -3.04 -10.24
N ALA A 126 -9.57 -1.83 -10.25
CA ALA A 126 -9.51 -0.99 -9.06
C ALA A 126 -10.92 -0.59 -8.57
N ILE A 127 -11.84 -0.26 -9.49
CA ILE A 127 -13.24 0.05 -9.15
C ILE A 127 -13.94 -1.18 -8.54
N LYS A 128 -13.75 -2.37 -9.12
CA LYS A 128 -14.34 -3.61 -8.57
C LYS A 128 -13.87 -3.92 -7.15
N ALA A 129 -12.64 -3.56 -6.82
CA ALA A 129 -12.09 -3.78 -5.49
C ALA A 129 -12.89 -3.12 -4.37
N VAL A 130 -13.58 -2.03 -4.64
CA VAL A 130 -14.46 -1.33 -3.67
C VAL A 130 -15.57 -2.24 -3.12
N ASN A 131 -16.04 -3.20 -3.94
CA ASN A 131 -17.08 -4.13 -3.56
C ASN A 131 -16.56 -5.44 -2.93
N VAL A 132 -15.25 -5.65 -2.92
CA VAL A 132 -14.62 -6.83 -2.32
C VAL A 132 -14.58 -6.64 -0.80
N LYS A 133 -15.15 -7.60 -0.07
CA LYS A 133 -15.10 -7.63 1.38
C LYS A 133 -14.20 -8.76 1.83
N LEU A 134 -13.26 -8.42 2.71
CA LEU A 134 -12.41 -9.38 3.41
C LEU A 134 -12.95 -9.57 4.82
N THR A 135 -12.89 -10.80 5.32
CA THR A 135 -13.19 -11.08 6.73
C THR A 135 -12.00 -10.66 7.62
N GLU A 136 -12.23 -10.56 8.93
CA GLU A 136 -11.16 -10.24 9.89
C GLU A 136 -10.04 -11.30 9.86
N GLU A 137 -10.40 -12.58 9.67
CA GLU A 137 -9.45 -13.68 9.54
C GLU A 137 -8.61 -13.54 8.25
N GLU A 138 -9.25 -13.15 7.12
CA GLU A 138 -8.54 -12.92 5.86
C GLU A 138 -7.60 -11.72 5.96
N ILE A 139 -8.03 -10.64 6.62
CA ILE A 139 -7.16 -9.47 6.88
C ILE A 139 -5.97 -9.88 7.74
N LYS A 140 -6.22 -10.55 8.87
CA LYS A 140 -5.16 -11.06 9.76
C LYS A 140 -4.20 -11.99 9.03
N TYR A 141 -4.73 -12.89 8.21
CA TYR A 141 -3.94 -13.81 7.40
C TYR A 141 -2.96 -13.06 6.47
N LEU A 142 -3.41 -12.01 5.82
CA LEU A 142 -2.57 -11.18 4.95
C LEU A 142 -1.52 -10.37 5.73
N GLU A 143 -1.82 -9.99 6.96
CA GLU A 143 -0.99 -9.10 7.77
C GLU A 143 0.08 -9.79 8.61
N GLU A 144 -0.19 -11.03 9.04
CA GLU A 144 0.66 -11.77 9.99
C GLU A 144 2.14 -11.90 9.56
N PRO A 145 2.49 -12.09 8.26
CA PRO A 145 3.89 -12.21 7.85
C PRO A 145 4.61 -10.87 7.75
N TYR A 146 3.97 -9.74 7.99
CA TYR A 146 4.59 -8.43 7.83
C TYR A 146 5.81 -8.26 8.73
N GLN A 147 6.89 -7.79 8.15
CA GLN A 147 8.09 -7.36 8.86
C GLN A 147 8.38 -5.88 8.55
N PRO A 148 8.81 -5.09 9.56
CA PRO A 148 9.12 -3.68 9.35
C PRO A 148 10.20 -3.45 8.29
N HIS A 149 9.99 -2.41 7.49
CA HIS A 149 10.90 -1.99 6.44
C HIS A 149 11.72 -0.76 6.84
N ASN A 150 12.84 -0.57 6.17
CA ASN A 150 13.50 0.72 6.21
C ASN A 150 12.62 1.77 5.53
N VAL A 151 12.59 3.00 6.09
CA VAL A 151 11.87 4.10 5.48
C VAL A 151 12.41 4.37 4.09
N VAL A 152 11.54 4.28 3.07
CA VAL A 152 11.88 4.54 1.68
C VAL A 152 11.54 5.98 1.31
N GLY A 153 12.39 6.57 0.45
CA GLY A 153 12.22 7.97 0.04
C GLY A 153 12.82 8.99 1.02
N ALA A 154 13.41 8.56 2.12
CA ALA A 154 14.20 9.44 2.97
C ALA A 154 15.42 9.94 2.20
N LEU A 155 15.69 11.25 2.29
CA LEU A 155 16.89 11.84 1.72
C LEU A 155 18.10 11.19 2.38
N LYS A 156 18.98 10.56 1.58
CA LYS A 156 20.30 10.17 2.06
C LYS A 156 21.01 11.46 2.45
N ARG A 157 21.37 11.61 3.73
CA ARG A 157 22.32 12.65 4.13
C ARG A 157 23.62 12.31 3.41
N GLU A 158 24.03 13.16 2.47
CA GLU A 158 25.39 13.11 1.97
C GLU A 158 26.30 13.25 3.18
N GLN A 159 27.14 12.25 3.42
CA GLN A 159 28.19 12.38 4.40
C GLN A 159 29.09 13.48 3.87
N GLN A 160 29.00 14.67 4.45
CA GLN A 160 30.00 15.72 4.21
C GLN A 160 31.34 15.12 4.60
N LYS A 161 32.18 14.91 3.59
CA LYS A 161 33.61 14.57 3.77
C LYS A 161 34.36 15.78 4.23
#